data_c433ff68667567b0854c043f1a2e4f44
#
_entry.id   c433ff68667567b0854c043f1a2e4f44
#
_cell.length_a   1.000
_cell.length_b   1.000
_cell.length_c   1.000
_cell.angle_alpha   90.00
_cell.angle_beta   90.00
_cell.angle_gamma   90.00
#
_symmetry.space_group_name_H-M   'P 1'
#
loop_
_entity.id
_entity.type
_entity.pdbx_description
1 polymer ?
#
loop_
_entity_poly.entity_id
_entity_poly.type
_entity_poly.pdbx_seq_one_letter_code
_entity_poly.pdbx_strand_id
1 'polypeptide(L)'
;DPKKGSVIQKKYKGTFPAADGPGIVYDLTLYYQQDSDDGVYEMDATYLEAENGKDKTFSSTGKRKVKHGTPSNSEAIVYELIPSDGDMAFYFQAEGDSLTLLNQELQKAASDLNYTLILVP
;
A
#
# COMPACT_ATOMS: atom_id res chain seq x y z
N ASP A 1 19.97 6.70 -8.98
CA ASP A 1 20.53 7.98 -9.40
C ASP A 1 21.25 8.65 -8.22
N PRO A 2 22.55 8.89 -8.31
CA PRO A 2 23.32 9.49 -7.21
C PRO A 2 22.80 10.86 -6.77
N LYS A 3 22.09 11.56 -7.63
CA LYS A 3 21.58 12.91 -7.32
C LYS A 3 20.28 12.89 -6.50
N LYS A 4 19.65 11.73 -6.31
CA LYS A 4 18.37 11.63 -5.63
C LYS A 4 18.48 11.10 -4.20
N GLY A 5 19.69 11.08 -3.66
CA GLY A 5 19.95 10.70 -2.28
C GLY A 5 20.04 9.21 -2.06
N SER A 6 20.06 8.82 -0.79
CA SER A 6 20.21 7.42 -0.38
C SER A 6 18.95 6.62 -0.67
N VAL A 7 19.11 5.32 -0.87
CA VAL A 7 17.98 4.39 -1.00
C VAL A 7 17.34 4.20 0.37
N ILE A 8 16.02 4.35 0.40
CA ILE A 8 15.20 4.16 1.60
C ILE A 8 14.38 2.88 1.43
N GLN A 9 14.33 2.06 2.47
CA GLN A 9 13.48 0.90 2.55
C GLN A 9 12.51 1.10 3.71
N LYS A 10 11.20 1.04 3.44
CA LYS A 10 10.15 1.15 4.47
C LYS A 10 9.21 -0.02 4.38
N LYS A 11 8.90 -0.62 5.52
CA LYS A 11 7.97 -1.74 5.62
C LYS A 11 6.73 -1.31 6.39
N TYR A 12 5.57 -1.69 5.85
CA TYR A 12 4.27 -1.41 6.45
C TYR A 12 3.50 -2.70 6.58
N LYS A 13 2.68 -2.80 7.64
CA LYS A 13 1.87 -3.99 7.87
C LYS A 13 0.51 -3.61 8.43
N GLY A 14 -0.51 -4.37 8.07
CA GLY A 14 -1.84 -4.21 8.59
C GLY A 14 -2.74 -5.36 8.20
N THR A 15 -3.83 -5.54 8.95
CA THR A 15 -4.83 -6.55 8.66
C THR A 15 -6.10 -5.85 8.22
N PHE A 16 -6.53 -6.12 6.98
CA PHE A 16 -7.73 -5.53 6.40
C PHE A 16 -8.90 -6.50 6.50
N PRO A 17 -10.16 -6.00 6.44
CA PRO A 17 -11.31 -6.88 6.43
C PRO A 17 -11.37 -7.72 5.16
N ALA A 18 -11.81 -8.96 5.28
CA ALA A 18 -12.04 -9.86 4.16
C ALA A 18 -13.54 -10.17 4.06
N ALA A 19 -14.02 -10.39 2.82
CA ALA A 19 -15.42 -10.72 2.59
C ALA A 19 -15.76 -12.11 3.17
N ASP A 20 -14.84 -13.07 3.05
CA ASP A 20 -15.05 -14.46 3.39
C ASP A 20 -13.95 -15.01 4.30
N GLY A 21 -13.72 -14.39 5.46
CA GLY A 21 -12.70 -14.89 6.36
C GLY A 21 -12.31 -13.88 7.43
N PRO A 22 -11.34 -14.25 8.29
CA PRO A 22 -10.94 -13.38 9.41
C PRO A 22 -10.22 -12.10 8.99
N GLY A 23 -9.63 -12.08 7.80
CA GLY A 23 -8.95 -10.88 7.33
C GLY A 23 -7.90 -11.17 6.28
N ILE A 24 -7.28 -10.08 5.80
CA ILE A 24 -6.17 -10.12 4.85
C ILE A 24 -5.01 -9.35 5.48
N VAL A 25 -3.89 -10.03 5.69
CA VAL A 25 -2.69 -9.37 6.21
C VAL A 25 -1.88 -8.87 5.02
N TYR A 26 -1.65 -7.57 4.97
CA TYR A 26 -0.78 -6.96 3.97
C TYR A 26 0.58 -6.66 4.56
N ASP A 27 1.63 -7.11 3.88
CA ASP A 27 3.01 -6.76 4.16
C ASP A 27 3.53 -6.02 2.94
N LEU A 28 3.77 -4.72 3.08
CA LEU A 28 4.21 -3.85 1.99
C LEU A 28 5.61 -3.35 2.27
N THR A 29 6.50 -3.50 1.28
CA THR A 29 7.84 -2.93 1.34
C THR A 29 8.02 -1.94 0.19
N LEU A 30 8.47 -0.73 0.51
CA LEU A 30 8.77 0.31 -0.46
C LEU A 30 10.28 0.52 -0.52
N TYR A 31 10.80 0.68 -1.75
CA TYR A 31 12.20 1.01 -2.01
C TYR A 31 12.22 2.25 -2.90
N TYR A 32 12.85 3.32 -2.43
CA TYR A 32 12.97 4.54 -3.22
C TYR A 32 14.17 5.36 -2.76
N GLN A 33 14.63 6.27 -3.63
CA GLN A 33 15.67 7.21 -3.25
C GLN A 33 15.05 8.42 -2.56
N GLN A 34 15.75 9.00 -1.61
CA GLN A 34 15.25 10.04 -0.70
C GLN A 34 14.52 11.19 -1.42
N ASP A 35 15.08 11.67 -2.52
CA ASP A 35 14.53 12.82 -3.25
C ASP A 35 13.85 12.42 -4.56
N SER A 36 13.29 11.21 -4.62
CA SER A 36 12.62 10.70 -5.81
C SER A 36 11.14 10.43 -5.55
N ASP A 37 10.29 10.80 -6.52
CA ASP A 37 8.88 10.45 -6.51
C ASP A 37 8.62 9.08 -7.15
N ASP A 38 9.66 8.45 -7.66
CA ASP A 38 9.61 7.10 -8.21
C ASP A 38 10.15 6.09 -7.21
N GLY A 39 9.86 4.83 -7.45
CA GLY A 39 10.35 3.74 -6.62
C GLY A 39 9.76 2.43 -7.06
N VAL A 40 9.98 1.40 -6.26
CA VAL A 40 9.40 0.08 -6.49
C VAL A 40 8.76 -0.41 -5.19
N TYR A 41 7.87 -1.39 -5.32
CA TYR A 41 7.24 -2.00 -4.16
C TYR A 41 7.23 -3.52 -4.28
N GLU A 42 7.16 -4.16 -3.13
CA GLU A 42 6.82 -5.58 -2.99
C GLU A 42 5.70 -5.67 -1.97
N MET A 43 4.65 -6.40 -2.28
CA MET A 43 3.51 -6.55 -1.37
C MET A 43 3.06 -7.99 -1.33
N ASP A 44 2.92 -8.53 -0.12
CA ASP A 44 2.30 -9.83 0.13
C ASP A 44 0.95 -9.62 0.76
N ALA A 45 -0.07 -10.25 0.20
CA ALA A 45 -1.43 -10.26 0.74
C ALA A 45 -1.73 -11.68 1.19
N THR A 46 -1.82 -11.89 2.51
CA THR A 46 -2.11 -13.19 3.09
C THR A 46 -3.56 -13.25 3.52
N TYR A 47 -4.33 -14.05 2.80
CA TYR A 47 -5.75 -14.28 3.09
C TYR A 47 -5.83 -15.35 4.17
N LEU A 48 -6.27 -14.95 5.35
CA LEU A 48 -6.34 -15.85 6.51
C LEU A 48 -7.45 -16.87 6.33
N GLU A 49 -7.12 -18.14 6.57
CA GLU A 49 -8.04 -19.28 6.50
C GLU A 49 -8.82 -19.39 5.18
N ALA A 50 -8.20 -18.96 4.07
CA ALA A 50 -8.86 -18.82 2.78
C ALA A 50 -9.17 -20.16 2.09
N GLU A 51 -8.34 -21.19 2.31
CA GLU A 51 -8.48 -22.50 1.66
C GLU A 51 -8.42 -23.62 2.69
N ASN A 52 -9.54 -24.30 2.94
CA ASN A 52 -9.61 -25.42 3.88
C ASN A 52 -9.04 -25.08 5.26
N GLY A 53 -9.30 -23.85 5.73
CA GLY A 53 -8.79 -23.35 6.99
C GLY A 53 -7.31 -22.94 6.98
N LYS A 54 -6.69 -22.91 5.80
CA LYS A 54 -5.28 -22.53 5.65
C LYS A 54 -5.14 -21.15 5.02
N ASP A 55 -4.07 -20.46 5.40
CA ASP A 55 -3.75 -19.16 4.82
C ASP A 55 -3.26 -19.29 3.39
N LYS A 56 -3.55 -18.29 2.57
CA LYS A 56 -3.05 -18.23 1.21
C LYS A 56 -2.45 -16.86 0.94
N THR A 57 -1.21 -16.83 0.44
CA THR A 57 -0.49 -15.60 0.16
C THR A 57 -0.35 -15.36 -1.33
N PHE A 58 -0.66 -14.13 -1.75
CA PHE A 58 -0.43 -13.64 -3.10
C PHE A 58 0.60 -12.52 -3.04
N SER A 59 1.56 -12.54 -3.96
CA SER A 59 2.61 -11.53 -4.02
C SER A 59 2.41 -10.62 -5.22
N SER A 60 2.70 -9.34 -5.04
CA SER A 60 2.63 -8.34 -6.09
C SER A 60 3.88 -7.46 -6.04
N THR A 61 4.42 -7.13 -7.20
CA THR A 61 5.54 -6.20 -7.32
C THR A 61 5.25 -5.18 -8.41
N GLY A 62 5.91 -4.05 -8.35
CA GLY A 62 5.72 -3.03 -9.37
C GLY A 62 6.39 -1.73 -9.00
N LYS A 63 5.85 -0.63 -9.56
CA LYS A 63 6.39 0.70 -9.37
C LYS A 63 5.59 1.47 -8.34
N ARG A 64 6.28 2.32 -7.57
CA ARG A 64 5.65 3.30 -6.69
C ARG A 64 5.83 4.68 -7.29
N LYS A 65 4.74 5.43 -7.41
CA LYS A 65 4.76 6.84 -7.79
C LYS A 65 4.09 7.69 -6.72
N VAL A 66 4.51 8.93 -6.58
CA VAL A 66 3.90 9.86 -5.63
C VAL A 66 2.99 10.81 -6.39
N LYS A 67 1.76 10.95 -5.88
CA LYS A 67 0.78 11.91 -6.38
C LYS A 67 0.40 12.88 -5.27
N HIS A 68 -0.05 14.07 -5.62
CA HIS A 68 -0.45 15.09 -4.67
C HIS A 68 -1.92 15.43 -4.83
N GLY A 69 -2.63 15.40 -3.71
CA GLY A 69 -4.03 15.79 -3.66
C GLY A 69 -5.03 14.66 -3.83
N THR A 70 -6.12 14.75 -3.07
CA THR A 70 -7.32 13.92 -3.19
C THR A 70 -8.52 14.84 -3.31
N PRO A 71 -9.72 14.34 -3.67
CA PRO A 71 -10.92 15.19 -3.72
C PRO A 71 -11.23 15.91 -2.41
N SER A 72 -10.89 15.31 -1.27
CA SER A 72 -11.16 15.90 0.04
C SER A 72 -9.99 16.66 0.66
N ASN A 73 -8.77 16.54 0.08
CA ASN A 73 -7.57 17.17 0.65
C ASN A 73 -6.54 17.43 -0.45
N SER A 74 -6.42 18.69 -0.84
CA SER A 74 -5.50 19.10 -1.92
C SER A 74 -4.01 18.94 -1.53
N GLU A 75 -3.71 18.80 -0.24
CA GLU A 75 -2.33 18.65 0.25
C GLU A 75 -1.96 17.21 0.57
N ALA A 76 -2.86 16.26 0.34
CA ALA A 76 -2.59 14.86 0.63
C ALA A 76 -1.45 14.32 -0.23
N ILE A 77 -0.66 13.44 0.35
CA ILE A 77 0.36 12.68 -0.36
C ILE A 77 -0.20 11.29 -0.62
N VAL A 78 -0.22 10.88 -1.88
CA VAL A 78 -0.78 9.59 -2.30
C VAL A 78 0.31 8.78 -2.98
N TYR A 79 0.47 7.53 -2.54
CA TYR A 79 1.36 6.57 -3.20
C TYR A 79 0.51 5.73 -4.15
N GLU A 80 0.87 5.78 -5.44
CA GLU A 80 0.28 4.92 -6.46
C GLU A 80 1.19 3.72 -6.66
N LEU A 81 0.68 2.54 -6.39
CA LEU A 81 1.41 1.28 -6.60
C LEU A 81 0.89 0.64 -7.88
N ILE A 82 1.76 0.56 -8.88
CA ILE A 82 1.40 0.10 -10.22
C ILE A 82 1.94 -1.32 -10.41
N PRO A 83 1.06 -2.35 -10.35
CA PRO A 83 1.51 -3.73 -10.52
C PRO A 83 2.17 -3.98 -11.87
N SER A 84 3.26 -4.74 -11.87
CA SER A 84 4.00 -5.06 -13.09
C SER A 84 3.25 -6.04 -14.00
N ASP A 85 2.24 -6.74 -13.48
CA ASP A 85 1.43 -7.69 -14.25
C ASP A 85 0.25 -7.03 -14.99
N GLY A 86 0.07 -5.73 -14.84
CA GLY A 86 -1.01 -4.99 -15.51
C GLY A 86 -2.32 -4.91 -14.74
N ASP A 87 -2.37 -5.43 -13.51
CA ASP A 87 -3.54 -5.27 -12.65
C ASP A 87 -3.77 -3.81 -12.26
N MET A 88 -4.94 -3.54 -11.67
CA MET A 88 -5.30 -2.19 -11.24
C MET A 88 -4.34 -1.68 -10.17
N ALA A 89 -4.01 -0.39 -10.25
CA ALA A 89 -3.16 0.25 -9.27
C ALA A 89 -3.83 0.31 -7.90
N PHE A 90 -3.00 0.29 -6.84
CA PHE A 90 -3.43 0.57 -5.48
C PHE A 90 -3.08 2.01 -5.14
N TYR A 91 -3.95 2.67 -4.40
CA TYR A 91 -3.71 4.04 -3.94
C TYR A 91 -3.73 4.07 -2.41
N PHE A 92 -2.67 4.61 -1.81
CA PHE A 92 -2.58 4.77 -0.37
C PHE A 92 -2.27 6.22 -0.04
N GLN A 93 -3.03 6.80 0.88
CA GLN A 93 -2.72 8.12 1.41
C GLN A 93 -1.71 7.98 2.54
N ALA A 94 -0.57 8.68 2.40
CA ALA A 94 0.49 8.67 3.41
C ALA A 94 0.19 9.72 4.47
N GLU A 95 0.13 9.29 5.73
CA GLU A 95 -0.10 10.16 6.87
C GLU A 95 0.84 9.75 8.01
N GLY A 96 1.95 10.49 8.19
CA GLY A 96 2.96 10.11 9.18
C GLY A 96 3.51 8.72 8.90
N ASP A 97 3.40 7.82 9.86
CA ASP A 97 3.89 6.45 9.76
C ASP A 97 2.80 5.47 9.28
N SER A 98 1.73 5.98 8.68
CA SER A 98 0.64 5.13 8.21
C SER A 98 0.32 5.35 6.74
N LEU A 99 -0.25 4.30 6.11
CA LEU A 99 -0.76 4.33 4.75
C LEU A 99 -2.20 3.85 4.78
N THR A 100 -3.13 4.69 4.33
CA THR A 100 -4.55 4.36 4.30
C THR A 100 -4.98 4.07 2.87
N LEU A 101 -5.59 2.91 2.64
CA LEU A 101 -6.06 2.51 1.32
C LEU A 101 -7.18 3.43 0.84
N LEU A 102 -7.07 3.86 -0.41
CA LEU A 102 -8.08 4.65 -1.11
C LEU A 102 -8.70 3.80 -2.23
N ASN A 103 -9.92 4.17 -2.65
CA ASN A 103 -10.52 3.58 -3.84
C ASN A 103 -9.91 4.19 -5.11
N GLN A 104 -10.40 3.80 -6.29
CA GLN A 104 -9.86 4.30 -7.56
C GLN A 104 -10.17 5.79 -7.80
N GLU A 105 -11.03 6.37 -7.00
CA GLU A 105 -11.37 7.80 -7.04
C GLU A 105 -10.64 8.59 -5.96
N LEU A 106 -9.64 7.97 -5.31
CA LEU A 106 -8.80 8.55 -4.26
C LEU A 106 -9.61 8.98 -3.02
N GLN A 107 -10.59 8.18 -2.66
CA GLN A 107 -11.44 8.40 -1.50
C GLN A 107 -11.23 7.31 -0.47
N LYS A 108 -11.27 7.67 0.81
CA LYS A 108 -11.20 6.71 1.90
C LYS A 108 -12.50 5.92 2.00
N ALA A 109 -12.42 4.69 2.54
CA ALA A 109 -13.60 3.89 2.80
C ALA A 109 -14.51 4.59 3.83
N ALA A 110 -15.81 4.52 3.61
CA ALA A 110 -16.81 5.13 4.48
C ALA A 110 -17.23 4.20 5.63
N SER A 111 -16.33 3.33 6.10
CA SER A 111 -16.62 2.37 7.17
C SER A 111 -15.61 2.51 8.31
N ASP A 112 -15.95 1.95 9.47
CA ASP A 112 -15.06 1.95 10.65
C ASP A 112 -14.08 0.78 10.62
N LEU A 113 -14.06 -0.02 9.55
CA LEU A 113 -13.15 -1.14 9.41
C LEU A 113 -11.72 -0.63 9.12
N ASN A 114 -10.73 -1.45 9.48
CA ASN A 114 -9.33 -1.05 9.30
C ASN A 114 -8.88 -1.19 7.84
N TYR A 115 -8.48 -0.08 7.25
CA TYR A 115 -7.86 -0.03 5.92
C TYR A 115 -6.51 0.70 5.97
N THR A 116 -5.82 0.62 7.11
CA THR A 116 -4.57 1.34 7.34
C THR A 116 -3.44 0.38 7.62
N LEU A 117 -2.30 0.60 6.93
CA LEU A 117 -1.04 -0.07 7.18
C LEU A 117 -0.18 0.82 8.06
N ILE A 118 0.56 0.23 8.99
CA ILE A 118 1.42 0.96 9.93
C ILE A 118 2.87 0.60 9.66
N LEU A 119 3.74 1.60 9.73
CA LEU A 119 5.18 1.43 9.55
C LEU A 119 5.73 0.46 10.59
N VAL A 120 6.46 -0.53 10.11
CA VAL A 120 7.16 -1.51 10.96
C VAL A 120 8.53 -0.95 11.29
N PRO A 121 8.89 -0.84 12.57
CA PRO A 121 10.21 -0.34 12.95
C PRO A 121 11.35 -1.25 12.53
#